data_b92426e2595152a8b0d0954d8084fdad
#
_entry.id   b92426e2595152a8b0d0954d8084fdad
#
_cell.length_a   1.000
_cell.length_b   1.000
_cell.length_c   1.000
_cell.angle_alpha   90.00
_cell.angle_beta   90.00
_cell.angle_gamma   90.00
#
_symmetry.space_group_name_H-M   'P 1'
#
loop_
_entity.id
_entity.type
_entity.pdbx_description
1 polymer ?
#
loop_
_entity_poly.entity_id
_entity_poly.type
_entity_poly.pdbx_seq_one_letter_code
_entity_poly.pdbx_strand_id
1 'polypeptide(L)'
;MPLPRTDFFDHVLQGPYDRLQSSDLARQYLSGEFRLDGEVIGAATLIDFDGTELTSAEYAQLLMIFTDARVHEQAQYGVGPDAAPPGVYYTSVQPAILQHPHKNRIGLYEEVDDGTSLYLGEIDDDEDDVAEPANPQALHIDHMFLRHQAPDWLGTVAFALCAMTAHRLGYRRITLIAGGGVGYDPHLIGYRYWPKLGFDGSLEDDERAIPPFGACRTVQDLLEIDEAWWSAHGSQRLMEFDLAADSRSWTKLLDYLLDKELI
;
A
#
# COMPACT_ATOMS: atom_id res chain seq x y z
N MET A 1 -8.88 3.52 -21.40
CA MET A 1 -7.56 4.04 -21.85
C MET A 1 -6.49 3.31 -21.07
N PRO A 2 -5.30 3.02 -21.66
CA PRO A 2 -4.21 2.46 -20.85
C PRO A 2 -3.83 3.43 -19.75
N LEU A 3 -3.27 2.88 -18.65
CA LEU A 3 -2.82 3.69 -17.51
C LEU A 3 -1.91 4.84 -17.96
N PRO A 4 -2.02 6.02 -17.37
CA PRO A 4 -1.14 7.15 -17.65
C PRO A 4 0.34 6.77 -17.49
N ARG A 5 1.19 7.43 -18.25
CA ARG A 5 2.64 7.31 -18.14
C ARG A 5 3.20 8.66 -17.70
N THR A 6 4.04 8.63 -16.69
CA THR A 6 4.81 9.78 -16.23
C THR A 6 6.25 9.60 -16.68
N ASP A 7 7.00 10.70 -16.83
CA ASP A 7 8.43 10.62 -17.14
C ASP A 7 9.20 9.79 -16.11
N PHE A 8 8.82 9.89 -14.85
CA PHE A 8 9.43 9.10 -13.77
C PHE A 8 9.13 7.61 -13.94
N PHE A 9 7.87 7.25 -14.25
CA PHE A 9 7.54 5.85 -14.50
C PHE A 9 8.34 5.32 -15.69
N ASP A 10 8.33 6.00 -16.82
CA ASP A 10 8.96 5.53 -18.06
C ASP A 10 10.49 5.38 -17.94
N HIS A 11 11.15 6.23 -17.16
CA HIS A 11 12.62 6.24 -17.08
C HIS A 11 13.17 5.50 -15.86
N VAL A 12 12.40 5.39 -14.78
CA VAL A 12 12.87 4.81 -13.51
C VAL A 12 12.13 3.53 -13.15
N LEU A 13 10.79 3.54 -13.23
CA LEU A 13 9.97 2.44 -12.70
C LEU A 13 9.64 1.35 -13.74
N GLN A 14 9.61 1.68 -15.05
CA GLN A 14 9.19 0.73 -16.10
C GLN A 14 10.02 -0.57 -16.08
N GLY A 15 11.34 -0.46 -16.02
CA GLY A 15 12.23 -1.64 -15.99
C GLY A 15 11.97 -2.53 -14.76
N PRO A 16 12.01 -1.99 -13.53
CA PRO A 16 11.60 -2.69 -12.32
C PRO A 16 10.18 -3.30 -12.41
N TYR A 17 9.19 -2.53 -12.88
CA TYR A 17 7.82 -2.99 -13.03
C TYR A 17 7.71 -4.22 -13.94
N ASP A 18 8.30 -4.16 -15.14
CA ASP A 18 8.27 -5.26 -16.10
C ASP A 18 8.95 -6.52 -15.54
N ARG A 19 10.06 -6.35 -14.83
CA ARG A 19 10.79 -7.46 -14.20
C ARG A 19 9.97 -8.11 -13.08
N LEU A 20 9.37 -7.32 -12.19
CA LEU A 20 8.51 -7.83 -11.12
C LEU A 20 7.26 -8.51 -11.69
N GLN A 21 6.57 -7.89 -12.66
CA GLN A 21 5.37 -8.44 -13.28
C GLN A 21 5.65 -9.75 -14.02
N SER A 22 6.82 -9.89 -14.64
CA SER A 22 7.23 -11.11 -15.32
C SER A 22 7.83 -12.17 -14.38
N SER A 23 7.97 -11.90 -13.09
CA SER A 23 8.49 -12.85 -12.11
C SER A 23 7.53 -14.04 -11.91
N ASP A 24 8.07 -15.17 -11.47
CA ASP A 24 7.24 -16.36 -11.15
C ASP A 24 6.23 -16.05 -10.05
N LEU A 25 6.61 -15.22 -9.07
CA LEU A 25 5.70 -14.79 -7.99
C LEU A 25 4.50 -14.02 -8.53
N ALA A 26 4.73 -13.01 -9.37
CA ALA A 26 3.64 -12.23 -9.92
C ALA A 26 2.75 -13.06 -10.87
N ARG A 27 3.36 -13.87 -11.75
CA ARG A 27 2.59 -14.74 -12.66
C ARG A 27 1.73 -15.77 -11.93
N GLN A 28 2.21 -16.32 -10.84
CA GLN A 28 1.49 -17.34 -10.09
C GLN A 28 0.46 -16.75 -9.13
N TYR A 29 0.79 -15.64 -8.47
CA TYR A 29 0.00 -15.14 -7.35
C TYR A 29 -0.71 -13.80 -7.60
N LEU A 30 -0.39 -13.09 -8.67
CA LEU A 30 -0.98 -11.79 -9.03
C LEU A 30 -1.46 -11.79 -10.50
N SER A 31 -2.00 -12.92 -10.96
CA SER A 31 -2.42 -13.14 -12.35
C SER A 31 -3.63 -12.29 -12.77
N GLY A 32 -4.38 -11.72 -11.84
CA GLY A 32 -5.64 -11.04 -12.12
C GLY A 32 -6.85 -11.97 -12.21
N GLU A 33 -6.72 -13.20 -11.74
CA GLU A 33 -7.82 -14.15 -11.62
C GLU A 33 -8.32 -14.21 -10.17
N PHE A 34 -9.54 -13.73 -9.92
CA PHE A 34 -10.14 -13.67 -8.57
C PHE A 34 -11.67 -13.61 -8.65
N ARG A 35 -12.33 -13.52 -7.52
CA ARG A 35 -13.79 -13.27 -7.44
C ARG A 35 -14.04 -11.95 -6.73
N LEU A 36 -14.81 -11.06 -7.35
CA LEU A 36 -15.26 -9.79 -6.78
C LEU A 36 -16.77 -9.87 -6.54
N ASP A 37 -17.20 -9.77 -5.29
CA ASP A 37 -18.60 -9.86 -4.87
C ASP A 37 -19.38 -11.06 -5.46
N GLY A 38 -18.65 -12.17 -5.68
CA GLY A 38 -19.19 -13.42 -6.22
C GLY A 38 -19.00 -13.57 -7.73
N GLU A 39 -18.73 -12.51 -8.46
CA GLU A 39 -18.41 -12.56 -9.89
C GLU A 39 -17.00 -13.07 -10.16
N VAL A 40 -16.83 -13.87 -11.19
CA VAL A 40 -15.52 -14.40 -11.60
C VAL A 40 -14.84 -13.41 -12.51
N ILE A 41 -13.69 -12.90 -12.08
CA ILE A 41 -12.83 -12.03 -12.88
C ILE A 41 -11.71 -12.88 -13.46
N GLY A 42 -11.61 -12.92 -14.79
CA GLY A 42 -10.56 -13.63 -15.50
C GLY A 42 -9.38 -12.71 -15.86
N ALA A 43 -8.22 -13.30 -16.14
CA ALA A 43 -6.97 -12.58 -16.42
C ALA A 43 -7.04 -11.57 -17.61
N ALA A 44 -8.01 -11.73 -18.53
CA ALA A 44 -8.20 -10.83 -19.66
C ALA A 44 -9.35 -9.80 -19.47
N THR A 45 -9.94 -9.75 -18.28
CA THR A 45 -11.05 -8.83 -17.98
C THR A 45 -10.52 -7.41 -17.86
N LEU A 46 -11.22 -6.45 -18.46
CA LEU A 46 -11.02 -5.02 -18.19
C LEU A 46 -12.02 -4.59 -17.13
N ILE A 47 -11.55 -3.85 -16.16
CA ILE A 47 -12.32 -3.35 -15.02
C ILE A 47 -12.33 -1.83 -15.14
N ASP A 48 -13.52 -1.24 -15.20
CA ASP A 48 -13.67 0.22 -15.05
C ASP A 48 -13.47 0.58 -13.57
N PHE A 49 -12.42 1.32 -13.33
CA PHE A 49 -12.03 1.74 -12.00
C PHE A 49 -11.93 3.26 -11.99
N ASP A 50 -12.94 3.91 -11.47
CA ASP A 50 -13.05 5.36 -11.41
C ASP A 50 -12.78 6.04 -12.79
N GLY A 51 -13.45 5.54 -13.83
CA GLY A 51 -13.30 6.03 -15.20
C GLY A 51 -12.00 5.64 -15.91
N THR A 52 -11.13 4.87 -15.25
CA THR A 52 -9.90 4.31 -15.84
C THR A 52 -10.05 2.82 -16.06
N GLU A 53 -9.85 2.35 -17.30
CA GLU A 53 -9.84 0.92 -17.59
C GLU A 53 -8.53 0.28 -17.11
N LEU A 54 -8.61 -0.61 -16.13
CA LEU A 54 -7.53 -1.45 -15.67
C LEU A 54 -7.67 -2.86 -16.23
N THR A 55 -6.57 -3.50 -16.58
CA THR A 55 -6.57 -4.96 -16.70
C THR A 55 -6.82 -5.55 -15.31
N SER A 56 -7.43 -6.74 -15.28
CA SER A 56 -7.64 -7.45 -14.00
C SER A 56 -6.34 -7.69 -13.22
N ALA A 57 -5.20 -7.81 -13.91
CA ALA A 57 -3.89 -7.90 -13.27
C ALA A 57 -3.47 -6.57 -12.62
N GLU A 58 -3.64 -5.42 -13.29
CA GLU A 58 -3.34 -4.09 -12.72
C GLU A 58 -4.26 -3.79 -11.52
N TYR A 59 -5.54 -4.15 -11.62
CA TYR A 59 -6.47 -4.04 -10.50
C TYR A 59 -6.05 -4.91 -9.31
N ALA A 60 -5.67 -6.16 -9.58
CA ALA A 60 -5.18 -7.07 -8.54
C ALA A 60 -3.86 -6.58 -7.91
N GLN A 61 -2.97 -6.00 -8.70
CA GLN A 61 -1.72 -5.39 -8.23
C GLN A 61 -2.00 -4.19 -7.33
N LEU A 62 -2.86 -3.26 -7.77
CA LEU A 62 -3.22 -2.07 -6.99
C LEU A 62 -3.75 -2.43 -5.60
N LEU A 63 -4.60 -3.44 -5.52
CA LEU A 63 -5.28 -3.85 -4.28
C LEU A 63 -4.63 -5.07 -3.61
N MET A 64 -3.45 -5.48 -4.06
CA MET A 64 -2.72 -6.67 -3.59
C MET A 64 -3.62 -7.91 -3.45
N ILE A 65 -4.48 -8.13 -4.47
CA ILE A 65 -5.38 -9.28 -4.55
C ILE A 65 -4.60 -10.46 -5.16
N PHE A 66 -4.51 -11.54 -4.40
CA PHE A 66 -3.84 -12.75 -4.90
C PHE A 66 -4.77 -13.62 -5.75
N THR A 67 -4.16 -14.38 -6.67
CA THR A 67 -4.86 -15.31 -7.55
C THR A 67 -5.81 -16.23 -6.74
N ASP A 68 -7.01 -16.45 -7.25
CA ASP A 68 -8.10 -17.23 -6.62
C ASP A 68 -8.67 -16.63 -5.31
N ALA A 69 -8.31 -15.40 -4.95
CA ALA A 69 -8.90 -14.72 -3.81
C ALA A 69 -10.41 -14.46 -4.01
N ARG A 70 -11.11 -14.35 -2.91
CA ARG A 70 -12.48 -13.82 -2.86
C ARG A 70 -12.42 -12.43 -2.25
N VAL A 71 -12.85 -11.44 -3.01
CA VAL A 71 -12.81 -10.02 -2.65
C VAL A 71 -14.22 -9.52 -2.43
N HIS A 72 -14.37 -8.68 -1.44
CA HIS A 72 -15.61 -7.97 -1.13
C HIS A 72 -15.31 -6.48 -1.02
N GLU A 73 -16.09 -5.68 -1.75
CA GLU A 73 -16.05 -4.22 -1.70
C GLU A 73 -17.02 -3.71 -0.63
N GLN A 74 -16.60 -2.73 0.14
CA GLN A 74 -17.41 -2.12 1.19
C GLN A 74 -17.04 -0.67 1.43
N ALA A 75 -18.04 0.22 1.37
CA ALA A 75 -17.87 1.60 1.82
C ALA A 75 -17.74 1.68 3.36
N GLN A 76 -16.84 2.54 3.83
CA GLN A 76 -16.65 2.87 5.23
C GLN A 76 -16.84 4.39 5.41
N TYR A 77 -17.90 4.79 6.09
CA TYR A 77 -18.29 6.20 6.25
C TYR A 77 -17.64 6.92 7.44
N GLY A 78 -16.95 6.21 8.30
CA GLY A 78 -16.29 6.77 9.48
C GLY A 78 -14.89 6.25 9.67
N VAL A 79 -14.14 6.89 10.56
CA VAL A 79 -12.82 6.38 10.97
C VAL A 79 -12.98 4.98 11.56
N GLY A 80 -12.32 4.02 10.97
CA GLY A 80 -12.34 2.63 11.40
C GLY A 80 -11.43 2.35 12.58
N PRO A 81 -11.38 1.08 13.03
CA PRO A 81 -10.33 0.63 13.93
C PRO A 81 -8.94 1.00 13.39
N ASP A 82 -7.98 1.18 14.30
CA ASP A 82 -6.60 1.53 13.93
C ASP A 82 -6.47 2.82 13.08
N ALA A 83 -7.44 3.74 13.24
CA ALA A 83 -7.50 5.01 12.53
C ALA A 83 -7.58 4.88 10.99
N ALA A 84 -8.10 3.76 10.47
CA ALA A 84 -8.35 3.60 9.05
C ALA A 84 -9.30 4.70 8.55
N PRO A 85 -8.93 5.48 7.50
CA PRO A 85 -9.72 6.60 7.03
C PRO A 85 -11.07 6.15 6.42
N PRO A 86 -12.07 7.03 6.35
CA PRO A 86 -13.27 6.78 5.56
C PRO A 86 -12.90 6.54 4.08
N GLY A 87 -13.60 5.64 3.41
CA GLY A 87 -13.29 5.32 2.01
C GLY A 87 -13.94 4.03 1.53
N VAL A 88 -13.54 3.55 0.37
CA VAL A 88 -13.97 2.26 -0.18
C VAL A 88 -12.90 1.23 0.10
N TYR A 89 -13.28 0.13 0.74
CA TYR A 89 -12.36 -0.91 1.18
C TYR A 89 -12.61 -2.23 0.46
N TYR A 90 -11.53 -2.85 0.02
CA TYR A 90 -11.50 -4.17 -0.60
C TYR A 90 -10.92 -5.18 0.37
N THR A 91 -11.80 -6.03 0.90
CA THR A 91 -11.43 -7.09 1.83
C THR A 91 -11.23 -8.39 1.08
N SER A 92 -10.04 -8.95 1.10
CA SER A 92 -9.73 -10.18 0.38
C SER A 92 -9.50 -11.38 1.31
N VAL A 93 -10.11 -12.52 0.95
CA VAL A 93 -9.87 -13.82 1.56
C VAL A 93 -8.95 -14.59 0.63
N GLN A 94 -7.71 -14.75 1.05
CA GLN A 94 -6.66 -15.34 0.23
C GLN A 94 -6.85 -16.86 0.04
N PRO A 95 -6.22 -17.47 -0.98
CA PRO A 95 -6.15 -18.91 -1.15
C PRO A 95 -5.56 -19.62 0.08
N ALA A 96 -5.87 -20.90 0.25
CA ALA A 96 -5.54 -21.65 1.46
C ALA A 96 -4.05 -21.62 1.85
N ILE A 97 -3.13 -21.60 0.88
CA ILE A 97 -1.68 -21.52 1.12
C ILE A 97 -1.25 -20.16 1.68
N LEU A 98 -2.00 -19.10 1.35
CA LEU A 98 -1.72 -17.73 1.78
C LEU A 98 -2.67 -17.28 2.89
N GLN A 99 -3.72 -18.07 3.16
CA GLN A 99 -4.80 -17.70 4.06
C GLN A 99 -4.30 -17.54 5.49
N HIS A 100 -4.53 -16.35 6.04
CA HIS A 100 -4.35 -16.04 7.45
C HIS A 100 -5.71 -15.93 8.14
N PRO A 101 -5.82 -16.11 9.45
CA PRO A 101 -7.05 -15.83 10.20
C PRO A 101 -7.59 -14.41 9.98
N HIS A 102 -6.69 -13.45 9.84
CA HIS A 102 -7.04 -12.10 9.42
C HIS A 102 -7.15 -12.02 7.90
N LYS A 103 -8.07 -11.19 7.42
CA LYS A 103 -8.26 -10.90 6.00
C LYS A 103 -7.36 -9.73 5.60
N ASN A 104 -6.82 -9.75 4.39
CA ASN A 104 -6.18 -8.55 3.86
C ASN A 104 -7.25 -7.53 3.51
N ARG A 105 -6.99 -6.26 3.78
CA ARG A 105 -7.92 -5.18 3.55
C ARG A 105 -7.19 -3.92 3.12
N ILE A 106 -7.56 -3.38 1.98
CA ILE A 106 -6.97 -2.18 1.40
C ILE A 106 -8.09 -1.21 1.07
N GLY A 107 -7.91 0.04 1.46
CA GLY A 107 -8.86 1.13 1.25
C GLY A 107 -8.35 2.16 0.26
N LEU A 108 -9.30 2.75 -0.44
CA LEU A 108 -9.12 3.94 -1.24
C LEU A 108 -9.82 5.08 -0.52
N TYR A 109 -9.16 6.21 -0.37
CA TYR A 109 -9.74 7.36 0.29
C TYR A 109 -9.32 8.67 -0.39
N GLU A 110 -10.15 9.67 -0.25
CA GLU A 110 -9.87 11.02 -0.72
C GLU A 110 -9.22 11.85 0.39
N GLU A 111 -8.26 12.67 0.03
CA GLU A 111 -7.63 13.62 0.94
C GLU A 111 -8.07 15.04 0.60
N VAL A 112 -8.45 15.79 1.62
CA VAL A 112 -8.64 17.24 1.50
C VAL A 112 -7.32 17.95 1.77
N ASP A 113 -7.09 19.06 1.11
CA ASP A 113 -5.86 19.87 1.23
C ASP A 113 -5.55 20.37 2.66
N ASP A 114 -6.52 20.31 3.59
CA ASP A 114 -6.34 20.70 5.00
C ASP A 114 -5.87 19.55 5.92
N GLY A 115 -5.56 18.37 5.34
CA GLY A 115 -5.13 17.18 6.09
C GLY A 115 -6.25 16.39 6.75
N THR A 116 -7.51 16.75 6.49
CA THR A 116 -8.67 15.95 6.89
C THR A 116 -9.08 15.02 5.74
N SER A 117 -9.50 13.79 6.06
CA SER A 117 -10.10 12.88 5.08
C SER A 117 -11.55 13.30 4.84
N LEU A 118 -11.93 13.57 3.60
CA LEU A 118 -13.33 13.78 3.27
C LEU A 118 -14.11 12.46 3.26
N TYR A 119 -15.31 12.51 3.81
CA TYR A 119 -16.30 11.46 3.68
C TYR A 119 -16.80 11.37 2.23
N LEU A 120 -16.59 10.24 1.58
CA LEU A 120 -17.45 9.83 0.47
C LEU A 120 -18.80 9.42 1.07
N GLY A 121 -19.75 10.35 1.25
CA GLY A 121 -21.02 9.91 1.78
C GLY A 121 -22.02 10.91 2.35
N GLU A 122 -21.98 12.17 1.99
CA GLU A 122 -23.16 13.02 1.98
C GLU A 122 -23.24 13.72 0.63
N ILE A 123 -23.75 13.01 -0.36
CA ILE A 123 -24.30 13.66 -1.54
C ILE A 123 -25.66 14.14 -1.08
N ASP A 124 -25.78 15.41 -0.77
CA ASP A 124 -27.08 16.08 -0.78
C ASP A 124 -27.59 16.05 -2.22
N ASP A 125 -28.70 15.37 -2.46
CA ASP A 125 -29.31 15.14 -3.77
C ASP A 125 -29.79 16.42 -4.51
N ASP A 126 -29.42 17.61 -4.06
CA ASP A 126 -30.04 18.87 -4.49
C ASP A 126 -29.08 19.91 -5.11
N GLU A 127 -27.83 19.61 -5.48
CA GLU A 127 -27.03 20.58 -6.22
C GLU A 127 -26.44 19.99 -7.49
N ASP A 128 -26.92 20.46 -8.65
CA ASP A 128 -26.43 20.22 -10.02
C ASP A 128 -25.00 20.78 -10.29
N ASP A 129 -24.18 20.97 -9.31
CA ASP A 129 -22.78 21.33 -9.49
C ASP A 129 -21.90 20.06 -9.46
N VAL A 130 -21.66 19.53 -10.65
CA VAL A 130 -20.63 18.52 -10.89
C VAL A 130 -19.28 19.17 -10.58
N ALA A 131 -18.88 19.19 -9.31
CA ALA A 131 -17.53 19.48 -8.93
C ALA A 131 -16.64 18.34 -9.47
N GLU A 132 -15.76 18.69 -10.38
CA GLU A 132 -14.74 17.73 -10.85
C GLU A 132 -13.98 17.17 -9.63
N PRO A 133 -13.73 15.85 -9.57
CA PRO A 133 -12.95 15.25 -8.49
C PRO A 133 -11.51 15.74 -8.59
N ALA A 134 -11.21 16.86 -7.95
CA ALA A 134 -9.88 17.45 -7.91
C ALA A 134 -9.05 16.96 -6.73
N ASN A 135 -9.47 15.92 -6.03
CA ASN A 135 -8.77 15.45 -4.84
C ASN A 135 -7.84 14.28 -5.15
N PRO A 136 -6.59 14.41 -4.78
CA PRO A 136 -5.64 13.32 -4.93
C PRO A 136 -6.05 12.14 -4.07
N GLN A 137 -6.26 11.03 -4.71
CA GLN A 137 -6.61 9.77 -4.05
C GLN A 137 -5.39 9.19 -3.34
N ALA A 138 -5.62 8.53 -2.23
CA ALA A 138 -4.62 7.82 -1.46
C ALA A 138 -5.08 6.39 -1.16
N LEU A 139 -4.11 5.51 -0.92
CA LEU A 139 -4.34 4.13 -0.50
C LEU A 139 -4.09 3.99 1.01
N HIS A 140 -4.87 3.14 1.67
CA HIS A 140 -4.63 2.71 3.04
C HIS A 140 -4.53 1.20 3.13
N ILE A 141 -3.40 0.68 3.56
CA ILE A 141 -3.23 -0.74 3.86
C ILE A 141 -3.68 -0.96 5.30
N ASP A 142 -4.96 -1.27 5.49
CA ASP A 142 -5.54 -1.51 6.81
C ASP A 142 -5.02 -2.83 7.40
N HIS A 143 -5.04 -3.90 6.59
CA HIS A 143 -4.52 -5.21 6.98
C HIS A 143 -3.78 -5.88 5.83
N MET A 144 -2.59 -6.39 6.11
CA MET A 144 -1.82 -7.22 5.19
C MET A 144 -1.15 -8.35 5.97
N PHE A 145 -1.73 -9.55 5.87
CA PHE A 145 -1.24 -10.72 6.58
C PHE A 145 -1.01 -11.88 5.62
N LEU A 146 0.21 -12.36 5.58
CA LEU A 146 0.57 -13.58 4.89
C LEU A 146 1.01 -14.64 5.90
N ARG A 147 0.72 -15.89 5.62
CA ARG A 147 1.24 -17.00 6.40
C ARG A 147 2.73 -17.14 6.22
N HIS A 148 3.39 -17.73 7.20
CA HIS A 148 4.81 -18.07 7.13
C HIS A 148 5.14 -19.10 6.02
N GLN A 149 4.12 -19.81 5.48
CA GLN A 149 4.27 -20.70 4.32
C GLN A 149 4.09 -19.98 2.98
N ALA A 150 3.69 -18.69 2.98
CA ALA A 150 3.67 -17.92 1.75
C ALA A 150 5.08 -17.87 1.15
N PRO A 151 5.21 -17.86 -0.18
CA PRO A 151 6.52 -17.75 -0.80
C PRO A 151 7.30 -16.54 -0.30
N ASP A 152 8.60 -16.69 -0.14
CA ASP A 152 9.48 -15.59 0.20
C ASP A 152 9.30 -14.43 -0.80
N TRP A 153 9.36 -13.21 -0.30
CA TRP A 153 9.23 -11.97 -1.08
C TRP A 153 7.86 -11.69 -1.70
N LEU A 154 6.86 -12.58 -1.55
CA LEU A 154 5.55 -12.36 -2.14
C LEU A 154 4.93 -11.03 -1.69
N GLY A 155 4.99 -10.70 -0.40
CA GLY A 155 4.50 -9.42 0.12
C GLY A 155 5.27 -8.21 -0.44
N THR A 156 6.58 -8.35 -0.61
CA THR A 156 7.45 -7.32 -1.20
C THR A 156 7.11 -7.07 -2.67
N VAL A 157 6.97 -8.13 -3.47
CA VAL A 157 6.59 -8.03 -4.89
C VAL A 157 5.19 -7.44 -5.03
N ALA A 158 4.23 -7.91 -4.22
CA ALA A 158 2.85 -7.40 -4.24
C ALA A 158 2.81 -5.90 -3.91
N PHE A 159 3.51 -5.48 -2.85
CA PHE A 159 3.58 -4.06 -2.48
C PHE A 159 4.28 -3.21 -3.55
N ALA A 160 5.40 -3.66 -4.09
CA ALA A 160 6.12 -2.91 -5.13
C ALA A 160 5.25 -2.69 -6.38
N LEU A 161 4.54 -3.71 -6.84
CA LEU A 161 3.59 -3.60 -7.96
C LEU A 161 2.40 -2.70 -7.60
N CYS A 162 1.88 -2.79 -6.37
CA CYS A 162 0.84 -1.89 -5.87
C CYS A 162 1.30 -0.42 -5.93
N ALA A 163 2.46 -0.09 -5.36
CA ALA A 163 2.99 1.27 -5.35
C ALA A 163 3.22 1.82 -6.77
N MET A 164 3.80 1.01 -7.67
CA MET A 164 4.03 1.42 -9.07
C MET A 164 2.72 1.64 -9.83
N THR A 165 1.70 0.80 -9.61
CA THR A 165 0.38 0.95 -10.21
C THR A 165 -0.35 2.18 -9.64
N ALA A 166 -0.28 2.40 -8.33
CA ALA A 166 -0.85 3.57 -7.66
C ALA A 166 -0.21 4.88 -8.16
N HIS A 167 1.12 4.91 -8.34
CA HIS A 167 1.81 6.06 -8.93
C HIS A 167 1.30 6.37 -10.35
N ARG A 168 1.10 5.34 -11.19
CA ARG A 168 0.56 5.52 -12.55
C ARG A 168 -0.87 6.05 -12.56
N LEU A 169 -1.67 5.72 -11.55
CA LEU A 169 -3.02 6.25 -11.36
C LEU A 169 -3.05 7.67 -10.78
N GLY A 170 -1.88 8.22 -10.41
CA GLY A 170 -1.77 9.57 -9.90
C GLY A 170 -2.04 9.70 -8.39
N TYR A 171 -2.05 8.57 -7.64
CA TYR A 171 -2.18 8.63 -6.20
C TYR A 171 -0.97 9.32 -5.56
N ARG A 172 -1.19 9.99 -4.43
CA ARG A 172 -0.16 10.78 -3.74
C ARG A 172 0.64 9.94 -2.76
N ARG A 173 -0.03 9.05 -2.03
CA ARG A 173 0.61 8.26 -0.96
C ARG A 173 -0.08 6.93 -0.71
N ILE A 174 0.62 6.06 0.00
CA ILE A 174 0.06 4.86 0.60
C ILE A 174 0.32 4.94 2.09
N THR A 175 -0.73 4.80 2.91
CA THR A 175 -0.63 4.84 4.37
C THR A 175 -0.91 3.49 5.01
N LEU A 176 -0.41 3.27 6.21
CA LEU A 176 -0.71 2.10 7.04
C LEU A 176 -0.34 2.33 8.50
N ILE A 177 -0.87 1.49 9.38
CA ILE A 177 -0.31 1.33 10.73
C ILE A 177 0.74 0.22 10.69
N ALA A 178 2.00 0.59 10.86
CA ALA A 178 3.13 -0.35 10.91
C ALA A 178 3.14 -1.08 12.26
N GLY A 179 2.34 -2.14 12.38
CA GLY A 179 2.04 -2.81 13.65
C GLY A 179 3.24 -3.50 14.31
N GLY A 180 3.18 -3.61 15.64
CA GLY A 180 4.16 -4.32 16.46
C GLY A 180 5.19 -3.44 17.16
N GLY A 181 6.19 -4.07 17.77
CA GLY A 181 7.24 -3.40 18.50
C GLY A 181 6.94 -3.19 19.99
N VAL A 182 7.67 -2.29 20.64
CA VAL A 182 7.59 -2.09 22.09
C VAL A 182 6.21 -1.61 22.52
N GLY A 183 5.59 -2.31 23.45
CA GLY A 183 4.26 -1.97 23.98
C GLY A 183 3.08 -2.51 23.13
N TYR A 184 3.35 -3.21 22.02
CA TYR A 184 2.34 -3.77 21.12
C TYR A 184 2.50 -5.28 20.93
N ASP A 185 1.70 -5.88 20.03
CA ASP A 185 1.76 -7.31 19.76
C ASP A 185 3.16 -7.72 19.24
N PRO A 186 3.89 -8.58 19.95
CA PRO A 186 5.24 -8.99 19.55
C PRO A 186 5.27 -9.90 18.31
N HIS A 187 4.13 -10.44 17.88
CA HIS A 187 4.02 -11.23 16.66
C HIS A 187 3.94 -10.39 15.39
N LEU A 188 3.60 -9.10 15.54
CA LEU A 188 3.59 -8.16 14.43
C LEU A 188 4.99 -7.57 14.22
N ILE A 189 5.41 -7.54 12.96
CA ILE A 189 6.75 -7.06 12.57
C ILE A 189 6.69 -5.83 11.66
N GLY A 190 5.49 -5.28 11.46
CA GLY A 190 5.26 -4.18 10.52
C GLY A 190 6.16 -2.97 10.77
N TYR A 191 6.37 -2.59 12.05
CA TYR A 191 7.20 -1.44 12.44
C TYR A 191 8.65 -1.50 11.92
N ARG A 192 9.20 -2.70 11.67
CA ARG A 192 10.55 -2.89 11.13
C ARG A 192 10.57 -3.41 9.69
N TYR A 193 9.43 -3.91 9.18
CA TYR A 193 9.30 -4.40 7.81
C TYR A 193 9.01 -3.27 6.82
N TRP A 194 7.98 -2.47 7.11
CA TRP A 194 7.53 -1.43 6.21
C TRP A 194 8.56 -0.32 5.95
N PRO A 195 9.36 0.13 6.94
CA PRO A 195 10.42 1.09 6.67
C PRO A 195 11.48 0.60 5.69
N LYS A 196 11.74 -0.70 5.62
CA LYS A 196 12.66 -1.30 4.61
C LYS A 196 12.13 -1.15 3.19
N LEU A 197 10.81 -1.08 3.04
CA LEU A 197 10.13 -0.86 1.77
C LEU A 197 9.90 0.63 1.45
N GLY A 198 10.44 1.55 2.25
CA GLY A 198 10.38 2.97 1.99
C GLY A 198 9.28 3.74 2.72
N PHE A 199 8.50 3.09 3.58
CA PHE A 199 7.59 3.80 4.46
C PHE A 199 8.33 4.62 5.51
N ASP A 200 7.77 5.75 5.88
CA ASP A 200 8.30 6.65 6.89
C ASP A 200 7.20 7.14 7.83
N GLY A 201 7.58 7.54 9.02
CA GLY A 201 6.67 8.07 10.04
C GLY A 201 7.40 8.94 11.03
N SER A 202 6.69 9.84 11.71
CA SER A 202 7.28 10.72 12.71
C SER A 202 7.81 9.94 13.91
N LEU A 203 8.94 10.40 14.46
CA LEU A 203 9.44 9.92 15.74
C LEU A 203 8.72 10.60 16.89
N GLU A 204 8.52 9.87 17.99
CA GLU A 204 8.00 10.38 19.23
C GLU A 204 9.06 11.25 19.95
N ASP A 205 8.62 12.14 20.83
CA ASP A 205 9.50 13.06 21.54
C ASP A 205 10.51 12.34 22.45
N ASP A 206 10.11 11.24 23.06
CA ASP A 206 10.96 10.41 23.92
C ASP A 206 12.04 9.66 23.11
N GLU A 207 11.75 9.21 21.91
CA GLU A 207 12.73 8.61 21.00
C GLU A 207 13.78 9.65 20.57
N ARG A 208 13.35 10.87 20.23
CA ARG A 208 14.24 11.98 19.87
C ARG A 208 15.09 12.48 21.04
N ALA A 209 14.61 12.31 22.28
CA ALA A 209 15.37 12.67 23.46
C ALA A 209 16.60 11.77 23.72
N ILE A 210 16.68 10.61 23.05
CA ILE A 210 17.79 9.66 23.20
C ILE A 210 18.95 10.06 22.26
N PRO A 211 20.16 10.33 22.79
CA PRO A 211 21.32 10.52 21.91
C PRO A 211 21.67 9.25 21.12
N PRO A 212 22.02 9.33 19.83
CA PRO A 212 22.28 10.55 19.04
C PRO A 212 21.08 11.09 18.25
N PHE A 213 19.84 10.68 18.53
CA PHE A 213 18.66 10.87 17.66
C PHE A 213 18.02 12.27 17.74
N GLY A 214 18.58 13.20 18.51
CA GLY A 214 17.98 14.53 18.69
C GLY A 214 17.75 15.36 17.42
N ALA A 215 18.46 15.03 16.33
CA ALA A 215 18.28 15.68 15.02
C ALA A 215 17.31 14.93 14.11
N CYS A 216 16.97 13.66 14.42
CA CYS A 216 16.05 12.84 13.64
C CYS A 216 14.62 13.36 13.83
N ARG A 217 13.87 13.39 12.74
CA ARG A 217 12.45 13.72 12.75
C ARG A 217 11.58 12.52 12.43
N THR A 218 12.12 11.61 11.65
CA THR A 218 11.39 10.47 11.12
C THR A 218 12.11 9.15 11.40
N VAL A 219 11.39 8.05 11.22
CA VAL A 219 11.93 6.70 11.33
C VAL A 219 13.09 6.49 10.36
N GLN A 220 12.96 7.00 9.12
CA GLN A 220 14.02 6.86 8.12
C GLN A 220 15.30 7.60 8.52
N ASP A 221 15.18 8.77 9.18
CA ASP A 221 16.35 9.48 9.71
C ASP A 221 17.07 8.66 10.79
N LEU A 222 16.31 8.03 11.67
CA LEU A 222 16.84 7.19 12.73
C LEU A 222 17.51 5.94 12.17
N LEU A 223 16.89 5.29 11.19
CA LEU A 223 17.42 4.08 10.55
C LEU A 223 18.77 4.31 9.86
N GLU A 224 19.03 5.51 9.36
CA GLU A 224 20.34 5.87 8.78
C GLU A 224 21.43 5.99 9.84
N ILE A 225 21.06 6.21 11.10
CA ILE A 225 22.00 6.29 12.21
C ILE A 225 22.15 4.91 12.89
N ASP A 226 21.03 4.25 13.25
CA ASP A 226 21.05 3.00 14.00
C ASP A 226 19.78 2.14 13.74
N GLU A 227 19.82 1.32 12.67
CA GLU A 227 18.75 0.36 12.36
C GLU A 227 18.59 -0.70 13.46
N ALA A 228 19.69 -1.07 14.15
CA ALA A 228 19.64 -2.08 15.20
C ALA A 228 18.87 -1.57 16.41
N TRP A 229 19.07 -0.30 16.77
CA TRP A 229 18.30 0.34 17.82
C TRP A 229 16.80 0.35 17.50
N TRP A 230 16.43 0.77 16.28
CA TRP A 230 15.02 0.76 15.83
C TRP A 230 14.41 -0.64 15.90
N SER A 231 15.13 -1.65 15.44
CA SER A 231 14.67 -3.04 15.47
C SER A 231 14.38 -3.54 16.89
N ALA A 232 15.10 -3.02 17.90
CA ALA A 232 14.95 -3.43 19.29
C ALA A 232 13.95 -2.57 20.08
N HIS A 233 13.78 -1.29 19.73
CA HIS A 233 13.06 -0.32 20.54
C HIS A 233 11.92 0.39 19.79
N GLY A 234 11.85 0.27 18.48
CA GLY A 234 10.79 0.87 17.68
C GLY A 234 9.40 0.30 18.01
N SER A 235 8.38 1.06 17.70
CA SER A 235 7.00 0.75 18.05
C SER A 235 6.04 1.06 16.88
N GLN A 236 4.84 0.51 17.01
CA GLN A 236 3.73 0.73 16.10
C GLN A 236 3.41 2.20 15.89
N ARG A 237 3.21 2.60 14.62
CA ARG A 237 2.77 3.95 14.26
C ARG A 237 2.20 4.03 12.87
N LEU A 238 1.51 5.15 12.60
CA LEU A 238 1.15 5.52 11.25
C LEU A 238 2.42 5.78 10.44
N MET A 239 2.49 5.18 9.26
CA MET A 239 3.56 5.42 8.29
C MET A 239 2.98 5.67 6.92
N GLU A 240 3.71 6.40 6.09
CA GLU A 240 3.33 6.67 4.71
C GLU A 240 4.46 6.34 3.75
N PHE A 241 4.09 5.93 2.56
CA PHE A 241 4.94 5.83 1.38
C PHE A 241 4.56 6.97 0.44
N ASP A 242 5.47 7.89 0.23
CA ASP A 242 5.27 9.02 -0.67
C ASP A 242 5.44 8.55 -2.13
N LEU A 243 4.36 8.67 -2.92
CA LEU A 243 4.33 8.28 -4.33
C LEU A 243 4.82 9.38 -5.29
N ALA A 244 5.19 10.57 -4.77
CA ALA A 244 5.77 11.60 -5.62
C ALA A 244 7.05 11.10 -6.30
N ALA A 245 7.27 11.55 -7.54
CA ALA A 245 8.49 11.23 -8.28
C ALA A 245 9.74 11.60 -7.47
N ASP A 246 10.77 10.77 -7.55
CA ASP A 246 12.07 10.96 -6.87
C ASP A 246 11.99 11.07 -5.32
N SER A 247 10.88 10.64 -4.70
CA SER A 247 10.76 10.63 -3.24
C SER A 247 11.77 9.67 -2.59
N ARG A 248 12.04 9.90 -1.29
CA ARG A 248 12.88 8.99 -0.48
C ARG A 248 12.28 7.58 -0.43
N SER A 249 10.95 7.47 -0.45
CA SER A 249 10.23 6.20 -0.47
C SER A 249 10.62 5.34 -1.67
N TRP A 250 10.67 5.92 -2.87
CA TRP A 250 11.10 5.20 -4.08
C TRP A 250 12.57 4.78 -4.01
N THR A 251 13.45 5.66 -3.55
CA THR A 251 14.86 5.32 -3.39
C THR A 251 15.04 4.11 -2.49
N LYS A 252 14.39 4.10 -1.32
CA LYS A 252 14.47 2.97 -0.38
C LYS A 252 13.87 1.68 -0.94
N LEU A 253 12.71 1.76 -1.61
CA LEU A 253 12.08 0.58 -2.21
C LEU A 253 12.96 -0.03 -3.30
N LEU A 254 13.46 0.79 -4.23
CA LEU A 254 14.27 0.31 -5.35
C LEU A 254 15.60 -0.28 -4.86
N ASP A 255 16.27 0.37 -3.91
CA ASP A 255 17.48 -0.15 -3.28
C ASP A 255 17.24 -1.51 -2.61
N TYR A 256 16.12 -1.64 -1.89
CA TYR A 256 15.73 -2.91 -1.26
C TYR A 256 15.47 -4.00 -2.28
N LEU A 257 14.75 -3.69 -3.36
CA LEU A 257 14.48 -4.66 -4.44
C LEU A 257 15.76 -5.11 -5.14
N LEU A 258 16.71 -4.20 -5.37
CA LEU A 258 18.03 -4.50 -5.93
C LEU A 258 18.86 -5.38 -4.98
N ASP A 259 18.91 -5.04 -3.69
CA ASP A 259 19.64 -5.82 -2.66
C ASP A 259 19.10 -7.26 -2.54
N LYS A 260 17.80 -7.46 -2.81
CA LYS A 260 17.16 -8.79 -2.81
C LYS A 260 17.14 -9.47 -4.18
N GLU A 261 17.80 -8.90 -5.18
CA GLU A 261 17.88 -9.43 -6.56
C GLU A 261 16.48 -9.64 -7.21
N LEU A 262 15.50 -8.82 -6.80
CA LEU A 262 14.14 -8.89 -7.34
C LEU A 262 13.98 -8.07 -8.63
N ILE A 263 14.85 -7.07 -8.82
CA ILE A 263 14.92 -6.23 -10.02
C ILE A 263 16.33 -6.09 -10.55
#